data_e127a8aa86edb445be2042dc7195ecf8
#
_entry.id   e127a8aa86edb445be2042dc7195ecf8
#
_cell.length_a   1.000
_cell.length_b   1.000
_cell.length_c   1.000
_cell.angle_alpha   90.00
_cell.angle_beta   90.00
_cell.angle_gamma   90.00
#
_symmetry.space_group_name_H-M   'P 1'
#
loop_
_entity.id
_entity.type
_entity.pdbx_description
1 polymer ?
#
loop_
_entity_poly.entity_id
_entity_poly.type
_entity_poly.pdbx_seq_one_letter_code
_entity_poly.pdbx_strand_id
1 'polypeptide(L)'
;ARSAPLAAPRPVAPRSTAYVIYTSGSTGVPKGVEMTHEAAMNTIDAINPLLGVSADDRLLAVSALDFDLSVYDLFGVLGAGGALVLPTQDEARDAARWIELIERHRVTLWNSAPALLEMALAAPGAAGACRSVRAVLASGDWIALDLPARLRARYGGACAFHALGGATEAGIWSNLQTVDAVPPHWRSIPYGRPLPGQAYRVVDDSGRDAPDHVAGELLIGGASLARGYRNDPVLSAARFVESDTGRWYRTGDRGRYWPDGTLEFLGRADRQVKVRGHRIELGEIEAALSAHPQVEGACASVVSGDAAHVVAAFVPVDVALDPASAGALAYRPAADTVQAQAA
;
A
#
# COMPACT_ATOMS: atom_id res chain seq x y z
N ALA A 1 19.60 22.55 -8.67
CA ALA A 1 19.54 23.93 -8.22
C ALA A 1 19.46 23.97 -6.70
N ARG A 2 20.39 24.64 -6.01
CA ARG A 2 20.29 24.86 -4.56
C ARG A 2 19.38 26.05 -4.34
N SER A 3 18.14 25.81 -3.91
CA SER A 3 17.27 26.89 -3.44
C SER A 3 17.70 27.35 -2.06
N ALA A 4 17.63 28.65 -1.81
CA ALA A 4 17.87 29.19 -0.46
C ALA A 4 16.77 28.67 0.49
N PRO A 5 17.10 28.35 1.75
CA PRO A 5 16.10 28.01 2.75
C PRO A 5 15.06 29.12 2.90
N LEU A 6 13.80 28.74 3.12
CA LEU A 6 12.78 29.73 3.48
C LEU A 6 13.09 30.29 4.87
N ALA A 7 12.93 31.59 5.06
CA ALA A 7 13.11 32.24 6.36
C ALA A 7 12.09 31.77 7.41
N ALA A 8 10.89 31.35 6.96
CA ALA A 8 9.85 30.75 7.78
C ALA A 8 8.95 29.85 6.90
N PRO A 9 8.29 28.84 7.47
CA PRO A 9 7.29 28.07 6.77
C PRO A 9 6.15 28.98 6.27
N ARG A 10 5.64 28.71 5.07
CA ARG A 10 4.44 29.41 4.57
C ARG A 10 3.21 28.79 5.22
N PRO A 11 2.31 29.60 5.82
CA PRO A 11 1.04 29.09 6.30
C PRO A 11 0.23 28.48 5.14
N VAL A 12 -0.31 27.29 5.36
CA VAL A 12 -1.14 26.57 4.38
C VAL A 12 -2.46 26.19 5.07
N ALA A 13 -3.59 26.36 4.39
CA ALA A 13 -4.86 25.98 4.95
C ALA A 13 -4.91 24.43 5.11
N PRO A 14 -5.32 23.90 6.28
CA PRO A 14 -5.33 22.44 6.53
C PRO A 14 -6.13 21.66 5.48
N ARG A 15 -7.20 22.24 4.96
CA ARG A 15 -8.03 21.64 3.92
C ARG A 15 -7.55 21.86 2.48
N SER A 16 -6.44 22.56 2.26
CA SER A 16 -5.86 22.63 0.92
C SER A 16 -5.21 21.29 0.53
N THR A 17 -5.06 21.08 -0.77
CA THR A 17 -4.42 19.88 -1.31
C THR A 17 -2.96 19.82 -0.88
N ALA A 18 -2.56 18.74 -0.23
CA ALA A 18 -1.18 18.45 0.12
C ALA A 18 -0.44 17.77 -1.03
N TYR A 19 -1.08 16.75 -1.59
CA TYR A 19 -0.53 15.98 -2.71
C TYR A 19 -1.62 15.33 -3.54
N VAL A 20 -1.25 14.88 -4.72
CA VAL A 20 -2.04 14.01 -5.59
C VAL A 20 -1.19 12.79 -5.94
N ILE A 21 -1.68 11.61 -5.60
CA ILE A 21 -1.05 10.34 -6.00
C ILE A 21 -1.98 9.64 -6.99
N TYR A 22 -1.40 9.20 -8.10
CA TYR A 22 -2.13 8.48 -9.14
C TYR A 22 -2.14 6.99 -8.84
N THR A 23 -3.31 6.38 -8.93
CA THR A 23 -3.50 4.93 -8.79
C THR A 23 -4.13 4.38 -10.05
N SER A 24 -3.94 3.08 -10.33
CA SER A 24 -4.57 2.39 -11.45
C SER A 24 -6.09 2.57 -11.41
N GLY A 25 -6.71 2.72 -12.57
CA GLY A 25 -8.15 2.91 -12.72
C GLY A 25 -8.79 1.78 -13.50
N SER A 26 -9.97 1.33 -13.07
CA SER A 26 -10.72 0.23 -13.73
C SER A 26 -11.08 0.50 -15.20
N THR A 27 -10.96 1.75 -15.66
CA THR A 27 -11.20 2.19 -17.04
C THR A 27 -9.92 2.26 -17.87
N GLY A 28 -8.76 1.87 -17.32
CA GLY A 28 -7.46 2.01 -17.98
C GLY A 28 -6.84 3.41 -17.90
N VAL A 29 -7.52 4.38 -17.27
CA VAL A 29 -6.99 5.72 -17.03
C VAL A 29 -6.64 5.87 -15.54
N PRO A 30 -5.39 6.21 -15.21
CA PRO A 30 -4.99 6.44 -13.82
C PRO A 30 -5.82 7.55 -13.18
N LYS A 31 -6.26 7.33 -11.94
CA LYS A 31 -7.04 8.28 -11.17
C LYS A 31 -6.17 8.97 -10.10
N GLY A 32 -6.17 10.29 -10.09
CA GLY A 32 -5.41 11.09 -9.13
C GLY A 32 -6.20 11.26 -7.82
N VAL A 33 -5.73 10.66 -6.74
CA VAL A 33 -6.31 10.81 -5.41
C VAL A 33 -5.83 12.12 -4.79
N GLU A 34 -6.76 13.03 -4.52
CA GLU A 34 -6.45 14.37 -3.99
C GLU A 34 -6.55 14.38 -2.47
N MET A 35 -5.38 14.42 -1.82
CA MET A 35 -5.26 14.40 -0.37
C MET A 35 -5.04 15.80 0.21
N THR A 36 -5.69 16.09 1.35
CA THR A 36 -5.50 17.36 2.07
C THR A 36 -4.41 17.25 3.13
N HIS A 37 -3.88 18.40 3.58
CA HIS A 37 -2.90 18.42 4.67
C HIS A 37 -3.47 17.84 5.96
N GLU A 38 -4.71 18.21 6.34
CA GLU A 38 -5.34 17.68 7.56
C GLU A 38 -5.53 16.17 7.52
N ALA A 39 -5.92 15.63 6.35
CA ALA A 39 -6.15 14.19 6.19
C ALA A 39 -4.84 13.39 6.26
N ALA A 40 -3.78 13.87 5.61
CA ALA A 40 -2.45 13.24 5.68
C ALA A 40 -1.89 13.30 7.10
N MET A 41 -2.00 14.46 7.77
CA MET A 41 -1.49 14.63 9.13
C MET A 41 -2.24 13.78 10.14
N ASN A 42 -3.57 13.55 10.00
CA ASN A 42 -4.29 12.67 10.91
C ASN A 42 -3.66 11.27 11.00
N THR A 43 -3.24 10.69 9.88
CA THR A 43 -2.56 9.38 9.87
C THR A 43 -1.18 9.45 10.53
N ILE A 44 -0.40 10.50 10.22
CA ILE A 44 0.94 10.69 10.81
C ILE A 44 0.83 10.89 12.33
N ASP A 45 -0.10 11.75 12.77
CA ASP A 45 -0.33 12.05 14.19
C ASP A 45 -0.89 10.83 14.95
N ALA A 46 -1.56 9.91 14.26
CA ALA A 46 -1.99 8.65 14.84
C ALA A 46 -0.83 7.65 15.00
N ILE A 47 0.05 7.54 14.00
CA ILE A 47 1.12 6.53 13.97
C ILE A 47 2.33 6.93 14.81
N ASN A 48 2.79 8.17 14.73
CA ASN A 48 4.02 8.61 15.42
C ASN A 48 3.99 8.37 16.94
N PRO A 49 2.91 8.71 17.68
CA PRO A 49 2.84 8.39 19.11
C PRO A 49 2.78 6.89 19.40
N LEU A 50 2.07 6.12 18.57
CA LEU A 50 1.99 4.66 18.75
C LEU A 50 3.35 3.98 18.62
N LEU A 51 4.20 4.48 17.74
CA LEU A 51 5.55 3.96 17.54
C LEU A 51 6.61 4.69 18.39
N GLY A 52 6.25 5.75 19.09
CA GLY A 52 7.21 6.60 19.81
C GLY A 52 8.27 7.19 18.90
N VAL A 53 7.86 7.68 17.70
CA VAL A 53 8.79 8.25 16.72
C VAL A 53 9.36 9.56 17.23
N SER A 54 10.69 9.73 17.11
CA SER A 54 11.42 10.85 17.68
C SER A 54 12.56 11.32 16.77
N ALA A 55 13.30 12.33 17.21
CA ALA A 55 14.48 12.84 16.52
C ALA A 55 15.64 11.84 16.43
N ASP A 56 15.63 10.80 17.24
CA ASP A 56 16.65 9.74 17.20
C ASP A 56 16.39 8.70 16.11
N ASP A 57 15.19 8.71 15.50
CA ASP A 57 14.81 7.73 14.51
C ASP A 57 15.38 8.03 13.13
N ARG A 58 15.70 6.94 12.45
CA ARG A 58 16.17 6.94 11.06
C ARG A 58 15.41 5.89 10.28
N LEU A 59 14.87 6.30 9.14
CA LEU A 59 14.11 5.42 8.26
C LEU A 59 14.85 5.26 6.93
N LEU A 60 14.96 4.03 6.43
CA LEU A 60 15.44 3.76 5.07
C LEU A 60 14.27 3.92 4.10
N ALA A 61 14.33 4.94 3.23
CA ALA A 61 13.28 5.26 2.28
C ALA A 61 13.37 4.36 1.03
N VAL A 62 12.77 3.18 1.12
CA VAL A 62 12.73 2.20 0.00
C VAL A 62 11.47 2.33 -0.85
N SER A 63 10.44 3.04 -0.37
CA SER A 63 9.20 3.26 -1.10
C SER A 63 9.38 4.34 -2.17
N ALA A 64 8.85 4.10 -3.37
CA ALA A 64 8.86 5.08 -4.44
C ALA A 64 8.03 6.33 -4.07
N LEU A 65 8.43 7.51 -4.58
CA LEU A 65 7.76 8.78 -4.26
C LEU A 65 6.32 8.88 -4.79
N ASP A 66 5.99 8.12 -5.81
CA ASP A 66 4.65 8.01 -6.39
C ASP A 66 3.75 7.00 -5.66
N PHE A 67 4.28 6.35 -4.62
CA PHE A 67 3.53 5.46 -3.73
C PHE A 67 3.30 6.14 -2.37
N ASP A 68 2.09 6.02 -1.82
CA ASP A 68 1.65 6.80 -0.64
C ASP A 68 2.42 6.49 0.66
N LEU A 69 3.07 5.34 0.77
CA LEU A 69 3.96 5.04 1.90
C LEU A 69 5.08 6.08 2.04
N SER A 70 5.55 6.64 0.92
CA SER A 70 6.57 7.68 0.91
C SER A 70 6.14 8.96 1.64
N VAL A 71 4.85 9.23 1.73
CA VAL A 71 4.31 10.38 2.47
C VAL A 71 4.62 10.24 3.96
N TYR A 72 4.45 9.02 4.53
CA TYR A 72 4.84 8.78 5.91
C TYR A 72 6.36 8.85 6.09
N ASP A 73 7.13 8.26 5.18
CA ASP A 73 8.60 8.30 5.24
C ASP A 73 9.07 9.75 5.34
N LEU A 74 8.58 10.62 4.47
CA LEU A 74 8.98 12.03 4.41
C LEU A 74 8.44 12.83 5.60
N PHE A 75 7.13 12.86 5.77
CA PHE A 75 6.49 13.80 6.69
C PHE A 75 6.35 13.26 8.11
N GLY A 76 6.20 11.95 8.27
CA GLY A 76 6.12 11.31 9.59
C GLY A 76 7.45 11.40 10.33
N VAL A 77 8.52 10.94 9.69
CA VAL A 77 9.84 10.87 10.33
C VAL A 77 10.52 12.23 10.41
N LEU A 78 10.55 13.00 9.31
CA LEU A 78 11.15 14.35 9.35
C LEU A 78 10.35 15.31 10.23
N GLY A 79 9.02 15.18 10.26
CA GLY A 79 8.15 15.97 11.13
C GLY A 79 8.41 15.74 12.63
N ALA A 80 8.87 14.56 13.01
CA ALA A 80 9.31 14.22 14.37
C ALA A 80 10.77 14.63 14.66
N GLY A 81 11.46 15.24 13.70
CA GLY A 81 12.88 15.63 13.82
C GLY A 81 13.87 14.52 13.49
N GLY A 82 13.38 13.35 13.07
CA GLY A 82 14.20 12.22 12.65
C GLY A 82 14.90 12.42 11.31
N ALA A 83 15.49 11.37 10.76
CA ALA A 83 16.26 11.45 9.52
C ALA A 83 15.86 10.35 8.52
N LEU A 84 16.01 10.65 7.23
CA LEU A 84 15.85 9.68 6.15
C LEU A 84 17.22 9.24 5.63
N VAL A 85 17.36 7.94 5.41
CA VAL A 85 18.46 7.35 4.65
C VAL A 85 17.92 7.10 3.24
N LEU A 86 18.44 7.84 2.27
CA LEU A 86 18.01 7.76 0.87
C LEU A 86 18.98 6.86 0.10
N PRO A 87 18.51 5.69 -0.41
CA PRO A 87 19.31 4.90 -1.32
C PRO A 87 19.56 5.66 -2.63
N THR A 88 20.72 5.47 -3.23
CA THR A 88 20.98 5.91 -4.60
C THR A 88 20.14 5.07 -5.58
N GLN A 89 20.09 5.48 -6.86
CA GLN A 89 19.35 4.74 -7.88
C GLN A 89 19.82 3.29 -8.02
N ASP A 90 21.13 3.05 -7.90
CA ASP A 90 21.71 1.69 -7.98
C ASP A 90 21.43 0.87 -6.72
N GLU A 91 21.35 1.50 -5.56
CA GLU A 91 21.05 0.87 -4.28
C GLU A 91 19.55 0.60 -4.08
N ALA A 92 18.67 1.36 -4.75
CA ALA A 92 17.22 1.33 -4.54
C ALA A 92 16.57 -0.03 -4.84
N ARG A 93 17.22 -0.88 -5.63
CA ARG A 93 16.72 -2.21 -6.02
C ARG A 93 17.62 -3.36 -5.54
N ASP A 94 18.60 -3.08 -4.68
CA ASP A 94 19.57 -4.07 -4.19
C ASP A 94 19.40 -4.27 -2.69
N ALA A 95 18.77 -5.38 -2.31
CA ALA A 95 18.53 -5.70 -0.92
C ALA A 95 19.81 -5.89 -0.08
N ALA A 96 20.94 -6.30 -0.68
CA ALA A 96 22.20 -6.37 0.03
C ALA A 96 22.71 -4.97 0.40
N ARG A 97 22.53 -4.00 -0.50
CA ARG A 97 22.84 -2.59 -0.21
C ARG A 97 21.93 -1.99 0.87
N TRP A 98 20.66 -2.41 0.91
CA TRP A 98 19.78 -1.97 2.00
C TRP A 98 20.30 -2.41 3.36
N ILE A 99 20.78 -3.65 3.48
CA ILE A 99 21.39 -4.14 4.73
C ILE A 99 22.62 -3.32 5.12
N GLU A 100 23.49 -3.00 4.16
CA GLU A 100 24.66 -2.15 4.39
C GLU A 100 24.26 -0.73 4.85
N LEU A 101 23.23 -0.15 4.23
CA LEU A 101 22.71 1.18 4.61
C LEU A 101 22.10 1.17 6.02
N ILE A 102 21.31 0.12 6.36
CA ILE A 102 20.74 -0.06 7.70
C ILE A 102 21.85 -0.08 8.76
N GLU A 103 22.89 -0.88 8.54
CA GLU A 103 24.03 -0.98 9.46
C GLU A 103 24.79 0.33 9.57
N ARG A 104 25.21 0.90 8.43
CA ARG A 104 26.02 2.12 8.34
C ARG A 104 25.35 3.31 9.02
N HIS A 105 24.04 3.45 8.80
CA HIS A 105 23.29 4.61 9.27
C HIS A 105 22.49 4.33 10.53
N ARG A 106 22.55 3.09 11.08
CA ARG A 106 21.78 2.65 12.27
C ARG A 106 20.30 2.97 12.12
N VAL A 107 19.72 2.52 11.00
CA VAL A 107 18.30 2.68 10.70
C VAL A 107 17.46 2.03 11.82
N THR A 108 16.45 2.73 12.29
CA THR A 108 15.59 2.31 13.41
C THR A 108 14.18 1.91 12.97
N LEU A 109 13.74 2.45 11.83
CA LEU A 109 12.40 2.21 11.29
C LEU A 109 12.49 1.68 9.87
N TRP A 110 11.64 0.71 9.55
CA TRP A 110 11.42 0.18 8.22
C TRP A 110 9.95 0.32 7.83
N ASN A 111 9.67 0.85 6.62
CA ASN A 111 8.32 0.97 6.09
C ASN A 111 8.30 0.52 4.63
N SER A 112 7.56 -0.55 4.32
CA SER A 112 7.44 -1.03 2.94
C SER A 112 6.28 -1.99 2.72
N ALA A 113 6.03 -2.32 1.43
CA ALA A 113 5.27 -3.51 1.09
C ALA A 113 5.99 -4.78 1.57
N PRO A 114 5.25 -5.86 1.91
CA PRO A 114 5.83 -7.11 2.40
C PRO A 114 6.91 -7.69 1.48
N ALA A 115 6.74 -7.59 0.17
CA ALA A 115 7.72 -8.11 -0.80
C ALA A 115 9.12 -7.49 -0.66
N LEU A 116 9.21 -6.17 -0.39
CA LEU A 116 10.52 -5.52 -0.17
C LEU A 116 11.13 -5.96 1.16
N LEU A 117 10.31 -6.14 2.20
CA LEU A 117 10.77 -6.68 3.47
C LEU A 117 11.29 -8.12 3.31
N GLU A 118 10.59 -8.96 2.56
CA GLU A 118 11.04 -10.33 2.25
C GLU A 118 12.36 -10.35 1.51
N MET A 119 12.56 -9.45 0.54
CA MET A 119 13.85 -9.29 -0.15
C MET A 119 14.96 -8.91 0.84
N ALA A 120 14.71 -7.97 1.75
CA ALA A 120 15.67 -7.59 2.79
C ALA A 120 15.99 -8.73 3.76
N LEU A 121 14.98 -9.54 4.14
CA LEU A 121 15.18 -10.70 5.00
C LEU A 121 15.95 -11.84 4.32
N ALA A 122 15.82 -11.99 3.01
CA ALA A 122 16.54 -12.98 2.21
C ALA A 122 17.97 -12.54 1.82
N ALA A 123 18.28 -11.25 1.94
CA ALA A 123 19.59 -10.71 1.56
C ALA A 123 20.70 -11.28 2.44
N PRO A 124 21.91 -11.51 1.89
CA PRO A 124 23.06 -11.93 2.67
C PRO A 124 23.42 -10.88 3.74
N GLY A 125 23.89 -11.34 4.88
CA GLY A 125 24.30 -10.47 5.98
C GLY A 125 24.63 -11.28 7.23
N ALA A 126 25.44 -10.72 8.12
CA ALA A 126 25.85 -11.39 9.35
C ALA A 126 24.64 -11.70 10.25
N ALA A 127 24.68 -12.79 11.01
CA ALA A 127 23.70 -13.06 12.04
C ALA A 127 23.70 -11.91 13.08
N GLY A 128 22.53 -11.32 13.30
CA GLY A 128 22.41 -10.15 14.16
C GLY A 128 22.69 -8.81 13.49
N ALA A 129 22.83 -8.77 12.15
CA ALA A 129 22.77 -7.54 11.38
C ALA A 129 21.43 -6.82 11.61
N CYS A 130 21.46 -5.50 11.46
CA CYS A 130 20.26 -4.66 11.52
C CYS A 130 19.54 -4.62 12.89
N ARG A 131 20.22 -4.91 13.99
CA ARG A 131 19.64 -4.82 15.34
C ARG A 131 19.20 -3.42 15.76
N SER A 132 19.58 -2.40 15.01
CA SER A 132 19.10 -1.03 15.21
C SER A 132 17.63 -0.88 14.82
N VAL A 133 17.10 -1.72 13.92
CA VAL A 133 15.69 -1.68 13.50
C VAL A 133 14.80 -2.09 14.67
N ARG A 134 14.07 -1.13 15.22
CA ARG A 134 13.19 -1.30 16.37
C ARG A 134 11.72 -1.55 16.00
N ALA A 135 11.30 -1.07 14.83
CA ALA A 135 9.95 -1.26 14.34
C ALA A 135 9.91 -1.39 12.82
N VAL A 136 9.04 -2.29 12.36
CA VAL A 136 8.72 -2.53 10.96
C VAL A 136 7.23 -2.28 10.74
N LEU A 137 6.93 -1.46 9.74
CA LEU A 137 5.61 -1.19 9.21
C LEU A 137 5.48 -1.93 7.87
N ALA A 138 4.60 -2.92 7.83
CA ALA A 138 4.35 -3.70 6.62
C ALA A 138 2.91 -3.47 6.15
N SER A 139 2.74 -3.05 4.90
CA SER A 139 1.43 -2.70 4.37
C SER A 139 1.35 -2.79 2.84
N GLY A 140 0.17 -2.59 2.30
CA GLY A 140 -0.01 -2.48 0.84
C GLY A 140 -0.23 -3.83 0.14
N ASP A 141 -0.03 -4.96 0.81
CA ASP A 141 -0.27 -6.30 0.27
C ASP A 141 -0.56 -7.31 1.38
N TRP A 142 -0.84 -8.57 1.02
CA TRP A 142 -0.97 -9.67 1.96
C TRP A 142 0.35 -9.91 2.71
N ILE A 143 0.24 -10.11 4.01
CA ILE A 143 1.38 -10.36 4.89
C ILE A 143 1.38 -11.85 5.26
N ALA A 144 2.45 -12.55 4.92
CA ALA A 144 2.63 -13.95 5.27
C ALA A 144 2.67 -14.14 6.80
N LEU A 145 2.02 -15.19 7.30
CA LEU A 145 1.91 -15.46 8.74
C LEU A 145 3.26 -15.72 9.41
N ASP A 146 4.25 -16.22 8.66
CA ASP A 146 5.61 -16.49 9.15
C ASP A 146 6.51 -15.24 9.16
N LEU A 147 6.13 -14.18 8.44
CA LEU A 147 6.95 -12.98 8.25
C LEU A 147 7.37 -12.31 9.57
N PRO A 148 6.50 -12.13 10.59
CA PRO A 148 6.90 -11.57 11.87
C PRO A 148 7.93 -12.44 12.63
N ALA A 149 7.85 -13.76 12.51
CA ALA A 149 8.82 -14.66 13.13
C ALA A 149 10.18 -14.60 12.41
N ARG A 150 10.19 -14.58 11.08
CA ARG A 150 11.39 -14.42 10.25
C ARG A 150 12.09 -13.09 10.52
N LEU A 151 11.29 -12.02 10.67
CA LEU A 151 11.81 -10.70 11.06
C LEU A 151 12.57 -10.77 12.40
N ARG A 152 11.93 -11.33 13.44
CA ARG A 152 12.56 -11.42 14.76
C ARG A 152 13.80 -12.30 14.77
N ALA A 153 13.80 -13.37 14.01
CA ALA A 153 14.98 -14.22 13.86
C ALA A 153 16.15 -13.44 13.20
N ARG A 154 15.86 -12.53 12.29
CA ARG A 154 16.87 -11.76 11.55
C ARG A 154 17.35 -10.51 12.30
N TYR A 155 16.42 -9.70 12.81
CA TYR A 155 16.71 -8.37 13.39
C TYR A 155 16.72 -8.36 14.91
N GLY A 156 16.30 -9.44 15.54
CA GLY A 156 16.22 -9.60 16.98
C GLY A 156 14.82 -9.50 17.55
N GLY A 157 14.59 -10.15 18.69
CA GLY A 157 13.28 -10.30 19.30
C GLY A 157 12.62 -9.00 19.76
N ALA A 158 13.39 -7.93 19.90
CA ALA A 158 12.87 -6.61 20.30
C ALA A 158 12.28 -5.78 19.14
N CYS A 159 12.44 -6.22 17.89
CA CYS A 159 11.88 -5.53 16.74
C CYS A 159 10.37 -5.73 16.71
N ALA A 160 9.61 -4.64 16.85
CA ALA A 160 8.15 -4.66 16.77
C ALA A 160 7.70 -4.84 15.32
N PHE A 161 6.66 -5.64 15.11
CA PHE A 161 6.04 -5.82 13.80
C PHE A 161 4.63 -5.23 13.80
N HIS A 162 4.39 -4.29 12.90
CA HIS A 162 3.11 -3.63 12.71
C HIS A 162 2.59 -3.91 11.30
N ALA A 163 1.47 -4.62 11.23
CA ALA A 163 0.72 -4.80 10.00
C ALA A 163 -0.28 -3.63 9.88
N LEU A 164 -0.25 -2.96 8.74
CA LEU A 164 -1.14 -1.85 8.46
C LEU A 164 -1.88 -2.09 7.15
N GLY A 165 -3.07 -1.56 7.08
CA GLY A 165 -3.90 -1.59 5.88
C GLY A 165 -4.58 -0.25 5.67
N GLY A 166 -5.18 -0.09 4.51
CA GLY A 166 -5.85 1.14 4.14
C GLY A 166 -5.95 1.27 2.63
N ALA A 167 -6.22 2.48 2.20
CA ALA A 167 -6.28 2.85 0.79
C ALA A 167 -5.69 4.24 0.64
N THR A 168 -5.12 4.54 -0.54
CA THR A 168 -4.62 5.88 -0.87
C THR A 168 -5.70 6.93 -0.68
N GLU A 169 -6.97 6.58 -0.94
CA GLU A 169 -8.16 7.40 -0.76
C GLU A 169 -8.50 7.69 0.73
N ALA A 170 -7.81 7.01 1.66
CA ALA A 170 -8.05 7.16 3.11
C ALA A 170 -6.76 7.45 3.89
N GLY A 171 -5.77 8.10 3.25
CA GLY A 171 -4.60 8.66 3.90
C GLY A 171 -3.56 7.64 4.32
N ILE A 172 -3.04 6.85 3.38
CA ILE A 172 -1.99 5.85 3.53
C ILE A 172 -2.53 4.61 4.27
N TRP A 173 -2.77 4.72 5.57
CA TRP A 173 -3.26 3.66 6.46
C TRP A 173 -4.50 4.09 7.22
N SER A 174 -5.35 3.11 7.50
CA SER A 174 -6.59 3.33 8.22
C SER A 174 -6.76 2.37 9.39
N ASN A 175 -5.91 1.35 9.50
CA ASN A 175 -5.91 0.36 10.57
C ASN A 175 -4.50 -0.07 10.95
N LEU A 176 -4.37 -0.71 12.12
CA LEU A 176 -3.12 -1.25 12.62
C LEU A 176 -3.37 -2.53 13.42
N GLN A 177 -2.52 -3.53 13.19
CA GLN A 177 -2.37 -4.72 14.01
C GLN A 177 -0.91 -4.85 14.43
N THR A 178 -0.62 -4.67 15.71
CA THR A 178 0.68 -5.05 16.26
C THR A 178 0.71 -6.57 16.45
N VAL A 179 1.75 -7.22 15.93
CA VAL A 179 1.87 -8.68 15.92
C VAL A 179 2.99 -9.13 16.84
N ASP A 180 2.65 -9.45 18.07
CA ASP A 180 3.60 -10.05 19.04
C ASP A 180 3.78 -11.54 18.80
N ALA A 181 2.68 -12.22 18.52
CA ALA A 181 2.63 -13.62 18.12
C ALA A 181 1.54 -13.83 17.08
N VAL A 182 1.67 -14.86 16.26
CA VAL A 182 0.65 -15.28 15.32
C VAL A 182 -0.13 -16.45 15.92
N PRO A 183 -1.39 -16.24 16.35
CA PRO A 183 -2.23 -17.31 16.89
C PRO A 183 -2.54 -18.38 15.83
N PRO A 184 -2.66 -19.67 16.22
CA PRO A 184 -2.88 -20.76 15.26
C PRO A 184 -4.21 -20.67 14.48
N HIS A 185 -5.18 -19.91 14.98
CA HIS A 185 -6.47 -19.73 14.31
C HIS A 185 -6.46 -18.63 13.22
N TRP A 186 -5.41 -17.80 13.14
CA TRP A 186 -5.30 -16.83 12.08
C TRP A 186 -5.04 -17.51 10.74
N ARG A 187 -5.82 -17.10 9.74
CA ARG A 187 -5.62 -17.51 8.34
C ARG A 187 -4.81 -16.48 7.56
N SER A 188 -4.85 -15.25 8.02
CA SER A 188 -4.06 -14.10 7.57
C SER A 188 -3.84 -13.20 8.78
N ILE A 189 -2.88 -12.30 8.70
CA ILE A 189 -2.76 -11.24 9.71
C ILE A 189 -3.96 -10.31 9.55
N PRO A 190 -4.80 -10.14 10.60
CA PRO A 190 -5.99 -9.30 10.50
C PRO A 190 -5.61 -7.82 10.31
N TYR A 191 -6.56 -7.02 9.85
CA TYR A 191 -6.41 -5.56 9.79
C TYR A 191 -6.30 -4.94 11.18
N GLY A 192 -6.78 -5.63 12.21
CA GLY A 192 -6.72 -5.17 13.59
C GLY A 192 -7.77 -4.10 13.88
N ARG A 193 -7.35 -2.91 14.29
CA ARG A 193 -8.26 -1.84 14.69
C ARG A 193 -8.07 -0.57 13.87
N PRO A 194 -9.14 0.23 13.70
CA PRO A 194 -9.02 1.54 13.06
C PRO A 194 -8.00 2.43 13.79
N LEU A 195 -7.30 3.25 13.02
CA LEU A 195 -6.42 4.28 13.59
C LEU A 195 -7.25 5.41 14.25
N PRO A 196 -6.69 6.14 15.23
CA PRO A 196 -7.31 7.32 15.79
C PRO A 196 -7.79 8.31 14.71
N GLY A 197 -9.00 8.82 14.88
CA GLY A 197 -9.64 9.73 13.91
C GLY A 197 -10.17 9.05 12.66
N GLN A 198 -10.11 7.73 12.58
CA GLN A 198 -10.64 6.92 11.47
C GLN A 198 -11.62 5.86 11.97
N ALA A 199 -12.46 5.36 11.09
CA ALA A 199 -13.44 4.34 11.38
C ALA A 199 -13.62 3.38 10.20
N TYR A 200 -14.09 2.17 10.51
CA TYR A 200 -14.53 1.20 9.52
C TYR A 200 -15.99 0.84 9.75
N ARG A 201 -16.68 0.56 8.66
CA ARG A 201 -17.96 -0.17 8.67
C ARG A 201 -17.82 -1.39 7.79
N VAL A 202 -18.45 -2.48 8.20
CA VAL A 202 -18.69 -3.64 7.36
C VAL A 202 -20.16 -3.62 7.00
N VAL A 203 -20.49 -3.48 5.73
CA VAL A 203 -21.88 -3.31 5.30
C VAL A 203 -22.34 -4.40 4.35
N ASP A 204 -23.64 -4.75 4.44
CA ASP A 204 -24.30 -5.62 3.50
C ASP A 204 -24.59 -4.89 2.16
N ASP A 205 -25.16 -5.61 1.18
CA ASP A 205 -25.49 -5.06 -0.14
C ASP A 205 -26.55 -3.93 -0.08
N SER A 206 -27.25 -3.79 1.04
CA SER A 206 -28.22 -2.72 1.31
C SER A 206 -27.61 -1.52 2.05
N GLY A 207 -26.28 -1.58 2.36
CA GLY A 207 -25.56 -0.52 3.08
C GLY A 207 -25.79 -0.52 4.61
N ARG A 208 -26.40 -1.57 5.17
CA ARG A 208 -26.61 -1.75 6.61
C ARG A 208 -25.41 -2.44 7.23
N ASP A 209 -25.09 -2.10 8.49
CA ASP A 209 -23.99 -2.73 9.20
C ASP A 209 -24.22 -4.24 9.34
N ALA A 210 -23.20 -5.02 8.98
CA ALA A 210 -23.21 -6.45 9.12
C ALA A 210 -22.89 -6.85 10.57
N PRO A 211 -23.54 -7.91 11.11
CA PRO A 211 -23.17 -8.46 12.41
C PRO A 211 -21.74 -9.03 12.41
N ASP A 212 -21.21 -9.25 13.62
CA ASP A 212 -19.92 -9.93 13.79
C ASP A 212 -19.88 -11.26 13.04
N HIS A 213 -18.71 -11.58 12.49
CA HIS A 213 -18.44 -12.73 11.63
C HIS A 213 -19.16 -12.76 10.28
N VAL A 214 -20.05 -11.82 9.99
CA VAL A 214 -20.71 -11.73 8.68
C VAL A 214 -19.87 -10.86 7.75
N ALA A 215 -19.53 -11.41 6.58
CA ALA A 215 -18.74 -10.72 5.58
C ALA A 215 -19.56 -9.65 4.84
N GLY A 216 -19.01 -8.45 4.69
CA GLY A 216 -19.59 -7.35 3.94
C GLY A 216 -18.54 -6.52 3.21
N GLU A 217 -18.96 -5.44 2.55
CA GLU A 217 -18.05 -4.45 1.97
C GLU A 217 -17.44 -3.59 3.10
N LEU A 218 -16.14 -3.33 3.02
CA LEU A 218 -15.45 -2.43 3.93
C LEU A 218 -15.61 -0.99 3.48
N LEU A 219 -16.13 -0.16 4.37
CA LEU A 219 -16.13 1.30 4.21
C LEU A 219 -15.14 1.91 5.19
N ILE A 220 -14.38 2.91 4.73
CA ILE A 220 -13.48 3.69 5.58
C ILE A 220 -14.05 5.09 5.75
N GLY A 221 -14.10 5.59 6.99
CA GLY A 221 -14.55 6.92 7.33
C GLY A 221 -13.55 7.65 8.22
N GLY A 222 -13.82 8.94 8.47
CA GLY A 222 -13.04 9.76 9.40
C GLY A 222 -12.18 10.83 8.74
N ALA A 223 -11.25 11.37 9.53
CA ALA A 223 -10.49 12.58 9.19
C ALA A 223 -9.45 12.40 8.07
N SER A 224 -9.04 11.14 7.78
CA SER A 224 -8.02 10.87 6.75
C SER A 224 -8.59 10.65 5.35
N LEU A 225 -9.89 10.85 5.13
CA LEU A 225 -10.47 10.69 3.79
C LEU A 225 -9.96 11.74 2.82
N ALA A 226 -9.57 11.31 1.63
CA ALA A 226 -9.24 12.19 0.51
C ALA A 226 -10.42 13.10 0.15
N ARG A 227 -10.13 14.23 -0.48
CA ARG A 227 -11.17 15.10 -1.04
C ARG A 227 -12.00 14.37 -2.09
N GLY A 228 -11.35 13.55 -2.92
CA GLY A 228 -11.91 12.79 -4.00
C GLY A 228 -10.86 12.50 -5.06
N TYR A 229 -11.32 12.20 -6.27
CA TYR A 229 -10.47 12.05 -7.44
C TYR A 229 -10.37 13.36 -8.21
N ARG A 230 -9.16 13.77 -8.51
CA ARG A 230 -8.87 15.02 -9.21
C ARG A 230 -9.51 15.01 -10.58
N ASN A 231 -10.29 16.07 -10.88
CA ASN A 231 -11.02 16.26 -12.14
C ASN A 231 -12.04 15.16 -12.47
N ASP A 232 -12.42 14.31 -11.50
CA ASP A 232 -13.45 13.29 -11.68
C ASP A 232 -14.51 13.33 -10.56
N PRO A 233 -15.45 14.27 -10.62
CA PRO A 233 -16.51 14.40 -9.61
C PRO A 233 -17.49 13.23 -9.65
N VAL A 234 -17.68 12.59 -10.82
CA VAL A 234 -18.61 11.47 -10.96
C VAL A 234 -18.06 10.24 -10.20
N LEU A 235 -16.81 9.87 -10.43
CA LEU A 235 -16.17 8.79 -9.70
C LEU A 235 -16.04 9.12 -8.21
N SER A 236 -15.74 10.39 -7.89
CA SER A 236 -15.68 10.83 -6.49
C SER A 236 -17.01 10.62 -5.77
N ALA A 237 -18.14 11.02 -6.37
CA ALA A 237 -19.46 10.81 -5.79
C ALA A 237 -19.85 9.32 -5.68
N ALA A 238 -19.40 8.49 -6.62
CA ALA A 238 -19.66 7.05 -6.59
C ALA A 238 -18.88 6.31 -5.49
N ARG A 239 -17.69 6.79 -5.15
CA ARG A 239 -16.79 6.13 -4.19
C ARG A 239 -16.81 6.76 -2.79
N PHE A 240 -17.01 8.06 -2.69
CA PHE A 240 -17.14 8.76 -1.42
C PHE A 240 -18.62 9.11 -1.19
N VAL A 241 -19.25 8.30 -0.35
CA VAL A 241 -20.69 8.38 -0.09
C VAL A 241 -20.99 9.08 1.24
N GLU A 242 -22.06 9.86 1.28
CA GLU A 242 -22.54 10.47 2.51
C GLU A 242 -23.61 9.57 3.14
N SER A 243 -23.62 9.51 4.47
CA SER A 243 -24.64 8.85 5.26
C SER A 243 -24.95 9.66 6.55
N ASP A 244 -25.91 9.22 7.33
CA ASP A 244 -26.26 9.84 8.63
C ASP A 244 -25.08 9.81 9.63
N THR A 245 -24.13 8.90 9.44
CA THR A 245 -22.92 8.75 10.27
C THR A 245 -21.69 9.45 9.72
N GLY A 246 -21.83 10.19 8.61
CA GLY A 246 -20.77 10.95 7.98
C GLY A 246 -20.38 10.44 6.60
N ARG A 247 -19.19 10.87 6.15
CA ARG A 247 -18.63 10.55 4.83
C ARG A 247 -17.82 9.27 4.89
N TRP A 248 -18.02 8.39 3.90
CA TRP A 248 -17.40 7.06 3.83
C TRP A 248 -16.81 6.79 2.44
N TYR A 249 -15.64 6.19 2.41
CA TYR A 249 -15.02 5.69 1.18
C TYR A 249 -15.35 4.21 0.98
N ARG A 250 -15.93 3.87 -0.15
CA ARG A 250 -16.22 2.50 -0.58
C ARG A 250 -14.97 1.87 -1.15
N THR A 251 -14.36 0.97 -0.38
CA THR A 251 -13.06 0.38 -0.76
C THR A 251 -13.17 -0.64 -1.89
N GLY A 252 -14.29 -1.35 -1.98
CA GLY A 252 -14.43 -2.56 -2.79
C GLY A 252 -13.76 -3.79 -2.15
N ASP A 253 -13.21 -3.64 -0.95
CA ASP A 253 -12.69 -4.74 -0.15
C ASP A 253 -13.80 -5.41 0.63
N ARG A 254 -13.67 -6.69 0.93
CA ARG A 254 -14.55 -7.45 1.82
C ARG A 254 -13.84 -7.75 3.14
N GLY A 255 -14.61 -7.68 4.21
CA GLY A 255 -14.11 -8.00 5.54
C GLY A 255 -15.23 -8.34 6.50
N ARG A 256 -14.87 -8.59 7.74
CA ARG A 256 -15.81 -8.81 8.85
C ARG A 256 -15.19 -8.40 10.17
N TYR A 257 -16.02 -8.08 11.13
CA TYR A 257 -15.58 -7.90 12.51
C TYR A 257 -15.60 -9.22 13.27
N TRP A 258 -14.64 -9.38 14.17
CA TRP A 258 -14.71 -10.39 15.23
C TRP A 258 -15.37 -9.76 16.47
N PRO A 259 -15.89 -10.58 17.42
CA PRO A 259 -16.58 -10.08 18.61
C PRO A 259 -15.72 -9.18 19.51
N ASP A 260 -14.40 -9.28 19.43
CA ASP A 260 -13.47 -8.40 20.14
C ASP A 260 -13.22 -7.07 19.43
N GLY A 261 -13.88 -6.83 18.30
CA GLY A 261 -13.72 -5.64 17.47
C GLY A 261 -12.52 -5.66 16.53
N THR A 262 -11.83 -6.80 16.38
CA THR A 262 -10.78 -6.98 15.37
C THR A 262 -11.41 -7.05 13.97
N LEU A 263 -10.87 -6.26 13.05
CA LEU A 263 -11.27 -6.27 11.66
C LEU A 263 -10.43 -7.30 10.88
N GLU A 264 -11.09 -8.21 10.18
CA GLU A 264 -10.46 -9.18 9.29
C GLU A 264 -10.72 -8.82 7.83
N PHE A 265 -9.65 -8.76 7.04
CA PHE A 265 -9.73 -8.59 5.59
C PHE A 265 -9.94 -9.95 4.93
N LEU A 266 -10.90 -10.04 4.00
CA LEU A 266 -11.29 -11.28 3.32
C LEU A 266 -11.00 -11.27 1.81
N GLY A 267 -10.35 -10.19 1.31
CA GLY A 267 -10.07 -10.04 -0.11
C GLY A 267 -10.91 -8.96 -0.77
N ARG A 268 -10.94 -8.96 -2.09
CA ARG A 268 -11.68 -7.98 -2.87
C ARG A 268 -12.97 -8.55 -3.45
N ALA A 269 -13.95 -7.67 -3.59
CA ALA A 269 -15.20 -7.98 -4.28
C ALA A 269 -15.08 -7.86 -5.81
N ASP A 270 -14.09 -7.08 -6.29
CA ASP A 270 -13.85 -6.81 -7.70
C ASP A 270 -12.61 -7.56 -8.23
N ARG A 271 -12.24 -7.30 -9.47
CA ARG A 271 -11.10 -7.92 -10.15
C ARG A 271 -9.77 -7.20 -9.93
N GLN A 272 -9.74 -6.19 -9.06
CA GLN A 272 -8.51 -5.53 -8.67
C GLN A 272 -7.67 -6.47 -7.80
N VAL A 273 -6.38 -6.52 -8.04
CA VAL A 273 -5.44 -7.37 -7.31
C VAL A 273 -4.28 -6.55 -6.78
N LYS A 274 -3.63 -7.05 -5.73
CA LYS A 274 -2.34 -6.54 -5.27
C LYS A 274 -1.29 -7.60 -5.59
N VAL A 275 -0.21 -7.19 -6.27
CA VAL A 275 0.90 -8.06 -6.62
C VAL A 275 2.21 -7.33 -6.31
N ARG A 276 2.95 -7.84 -5.34
CA ARG A 276 4.20 -7.24 -4.85
C ARG A 276 4.04 -5.77 -4.40
N GLY A 277 2.90 -5.47 -3.77
CA GLY A 277 2.56 -4.12 -3.31
C GLY A 277 1.94 -3.22 -4.37
N HIS A 278 1.96 -3.59 -5.65
CA HIS A 278 1.33 -2.81 -6.71
C HIS A 278 -0.17 -3.11 -6.79
N ARG A 279 -0.99 -2.05 -6.78
CA ARG A 279 -2.42 -2.12 -7.05
C ARG A 279 -2.63 -2.22 -8.56
N ILE A 280 -3.18 -3.32 -9.01
CA ILE A 280 -3.33 -3.66 -10.43
C ILE A 280 -4.81 -3.90 -10.75
N GLU A 281 -5.32 -3.17 -11.72
CA GLU A 281 -6.61 -3.44 -12.34
C GLU A 281 -6.39 -4.42 -13.50
N LEU A 282 -6.84 -5.65 -13.35
CA LEU A 282 -6.70 -6.64 -14.44
C LEU A 282 -7.40 -6.19 -15.72
N GLY A 283 -8.50 -5.44 -15.60
CA GLY A 283 -9.20 -4.84 -16.73
C GLY A 283 -8.39 -3.79 -17.49
N GLU A 284 -7.45 -3.10 -16.82
CA GLU A 284 -6.53 -2.16 -17.49
C GLU A 284 -5.57 -2.89 -18.43
N ILE A 285 -5.03 -4.03 -17.99
CA ILE A 285 -4.18 -4.89 -18.80
C ILE A 285 -4.96 -5.43 -19.99
N GLU A 286 -6.18 -5.90 -19.77
CA GLU A 286 -7.08 -6.40 -20.80
C GLU A 286 -7.41 -5.31 -21.85
N ALA A 287 -7.73 -4.11 -21.39
CA ALA A 287 -8.02 -2.98 -22.25
C ALA A 287 -6.79 -2.57 -23.08
N ALA A 288 -5.60 -2.53 -22.47
CA ALA A 288 -4.38 -2.20 -23.17
C ALA A 288 -4.03 -3.24 -24.26
N LEU A 289 -4.20 -4.53 -23.97
CA LEU A 289 -4.01 -5.60 -24.94
C LEU A 289 -5.05 -5.53 -26.07
N SER A 290 -6.32 -5.34 -25.74
CA SER A 290 -7.42 -5.27 -26.71
C SER A 290 -7.38 -4.01 -27.58
N ALA A 291 -6.66 -2.98 -27.18
CA ALA A 291 -6.42 -1.80 -28.03
C ALA A 291 -5.45 -2.08 -29.19
N HIS A 292 -4.72 -3.20 -29.15
CA HIS A 292 -3.81 -3.57 -30.24
C HIS A 292 -4.61 -4.09 -31.44
N PRO A 293 -4.35 -3.62 -32.67
CA PRO A 293 -5.15 -3.98 -33.86
C PRO A 293 -5.20 -5.48 -34.20
N GLN A 294 -4.25 -6.25 -33.72
CA GLN A 294 -4.15 -7.69 -33.95
C GLN A 294 -4.70 -8.53 -32.78
N VAL A 295 -5.36 -7.91 -31.80
CA VAL A 295 -5.95 -8.61 -30.65
C VAL A 295 -7.46 -8.50 -30.71
N GLU A 296 -8.14 -9.63 -30.83
CA GLU A 296 -9.60 -9.73 -30.81
C GLU A 296 -10.15 -9.68 -29.36
N GLY A 297 -9.44 -10.27 -28.41
CA GLY A 297 -9.82 -10.29 -27.01
C GLY A 297 -8.65 -10.61 -26.11
N ALA A 298 -8.73 -10.15 -24.86
CA ALA A 298 -7.71 -10.41 -23.84
C ALA A 298 -8.36 -10.75 -22.49
N CYS A 299 -7.66 -11.55 -21.70
CA CYS A 299 -8.03 -11.87 -20.33
C CYS A 299 -6.76 -11.87 -19.47
N ALA A 300 -6.82 -11.19 -18.31
CA ALA A 300 -5.73 -11.17 -17.33
C ALA A 300 -6.17 -11.86 -16.03
N SER A 301 -5.22 -12.51 -15.37
CA SER A 301 -5.43 -13.20 -14.09
C SER A 301 -4.16 -13.19 -13.25
N VAL A 302 -4.29 -13.49 -11.96
CA VAL A 302 -3.15 -13.73 -11.07
C VAL A 302 -2.97 -15.23 -10.89
N VAL A 303 -1.77 -15.69 -11.14
CA VAL A 303 -1.36 -17.06 -10.84
C VAL A 303 -0.52 -17.04 -9.57
N SER A 304 -0.99 -17.77 -8.56
CA SER A 304 -0.29 -17.95 -7.29
C SER A 304 0.63 -19.17 -7.39
N GLY A 305 1.89 -18.99 -7.02
CA GLY A 305 2.92 -20.00 -6.92
C GLY A 305 3.88 -19.61 -5.80
N ASP A 306 5.18 -19.87 -5.97
CA ASP A 306 6.22 -19.38 -5.04
C ASP A 306 6.23 -17.85 -4.93
N ALA A 307 5.73 -17.17 -5.97
CA ALA A 307 5.40 -15.74 -5.98
C ALA A 307 4.17 -15.51 -6.85
N ALA A 308 3.34 -14.50 -6.49
CA ALA A 308 2.22 -14.10 -7.31
C ALA A 308 2.69 -13.41 -8.59
N HIS A 309 2.14 -13.81 -9.74
CA HIS A 309 2.43 -13.23 -11.05
C HIS A 309 1.12 -12.86 -11.76
N VAL A 310 1.13 -11.74 -12.49
CA VAL A 310 0.06 -11.43 -13.42
C VAL A 310 0.36 -12.14 -14.75
N VAL A 311 -0.62 -12.88 -15.24
CA VAL A 311 -0.58 -13.57 -16.53
C VAL A 311 -1.72 -13.02 -17.37
N ALA A 312 -1.43 -12.68 -18.63
CA ALA A 312 -2.46 -12.29 -19.59
C ALA A 312 -2.43 -13.21 -20.80
N ALA A 313 -3.62 -13.62 -21.25
CA ALA A 313 -3.82 -14.35 -22.49
C ALA A 313 -4.61 -13.46 -23.46
N PHE A 314 -4.34 -13.58 -24.75
CA PHE A 314 -5.07 -12.85 -25.78
C PHE A 314 -5.39 -13.74 -26.99
N VAL A 315 -6.45 -13.39 -27.70
CA VAL A 315 -6.86 -14.01 -28.96
C VAL A 315 -6.42 -13.10 -30.09
N PRO A 316 -5.53 -13.54 -30.99
CA PRO A 316 -5.15 -12.73 -32.15
C PRO A 316 -6.25 -12.73 -33.22
N VAL A 317 -6.37 -11.62 -33.94
CA VAL A 317 -7.22 -11.51 -35.15
C VAL A 317 -6.58 -12.34 -36.27
N ASP A 318 -7.34 -13.17 -36.98
CA ASP A 318 -6.95 -13.90 -38.20
C ASP A 318 -5.77 -14.90 -38.09
N VAL A 319 -5.49 -15.47 -36.93
CA VAL A 319 -4.55 -16.58 -36.83
C VAL A 319 -5.32 -17.88 -36.56
N ALA A 320 -5.25 -18.81 -37.51
CA ALA A 320 -5.61 -20.21 -37.22
C ALA A 320 -4.69 -20.69 -36.09
N LEU A 321 -5.23 -20.76 -34.88
CA LEU A 321 -4.48 -21.19 -33.69
C LEU A 321 -3.99 -22.63 -33.89
N ASP A 322 -2.70 -22.81 -34.09
CA ASP A 322 -2.05 -24.08 -33.79
C ASP A 322 -1.96 -24.20 -32.27
N PRO A 323 -2.66 -25.16 -31.64
CA PRO A 323 -2.63 -25.35 -30.18
C PRO A 323 -1.23 -25.57 -29.62
N ALA A 324 -0.25 -25.93 -30.47
CA ALA A 324 1.13 -26.12 -30.06
C ALA A 324 1.95 -24.82 -29.95
N SER A 325 1.42 -23.69 -30.44
CA SER A 325 2.12 -22.39 -30.43
C SER A 325 1.55 -21.39 -29.41
N ALA A 326 0.68 -21.80 -28.50
CA ALA A 326 0.20 -20.96 -27.40
C ALA A 326 1.34 -20.68 -26.40
N GLY A 327 2.12 -19.64 -26.66
CA GLY A 327 3.17 -19.15 -25.77
C GLY A 327 2.59 -18.31 -24.64
N ALA A 328 2.91 -18.63 -23.40
CA ALA A 328 2.65 -17.75 -22.27
C ALA A 328 3.61 -16.55 -22.32
N LEU A 329 3.10 -15.37 -22.55
CA LEU A 329 3.85 -14.11 -22.40
C LEU A 329 3.78 -13.66 -20.95
N ALA A 330 4.90 -13.74 -20.23
CA ALA A 330 5.01 -13.17 -18.90
C ALA A 330 5.14 -11.63 -19.01
N TYR A 331 4.16 -10.91 -18.53
CA TYR A 331 4.23 -9.46 -18.40
C TYR A 331 5.21 -9.09 -17.26
N ARG A 332 6.30 -8.41 -17.60
CA ARG A 332 7.11 -7.66 -16.64
C ARG A 332 6.64 -6.19 -16.73
N PRO A 333 6.11 -5.59 -15.66
CA PRO A 333 5.85 -4.17 -15.67
C PRO A 333 7.19 -3.46 -15.92
N ALA A 334 7.30 -2.79 -17.07
CA ALA A 334 8.44 -1.93 -17.33
C ALA A 334 8.31 -0.71 -16.43
N ALA A 335 9.23 -0.55 -15.49
CA ALA A 335 9.34 0.61 -14.63
C ALA A 335 9.57 1.93 -15.41
N ASP A 336 9.73 1.86 -16.72
CA ASP A 336 10.12 2.98 -17.58
C ASP A 336 8.99 3.55 -18.44
N THR A 337 7.78 2.97 -18.41
CA THR A 337 6.70 3.41 -19.33
C THR A 337 5.91 4.62 -18.79
N VAL A 338 6.07 4.99 -17.53
CA VAL A 338 5.38 6.16 -16.94
C VAL A 338 6.09 7.49 -17.27
N GLN A 339 7.36 7.46 -17.70
CA GLN A 339 8.08 8.68 -18.07
C GLN A 339 7.88 9.15 -19.53
N ALA A 340 7.29 8.35 -20.40
CA ALA A 340 7.18 8.66 -21.82
C ALA A 340 5.91 9.44 -22.23
N GLN A 341 4.99 9.73 -21.33
CA GLN A 341 3.76 10.49 -21.62
C GLN A 341 3.65 11.85 -20.92
N ALA A 342 4.73 12.36 -20.35
CA ALA A 342 4.79 13.68 -19.70
C ALA A 342 5.77 14.65 -20.42
N ALA A 343 5.92 14.52 -21.75
CA ALA A 343 6.63 15.50 -22.58
C ALA A 343 5.65 16.16 -23.58
#